data_1b886a3581b4b9a5180b4dc409881484
#
_entry.id   1b886a3581b4b9a5180b4dc409881484
#
_cell.length_a   1.000
_cell.length_b   1.000
_cell.length_c   1.000
_cell.angle_alpha   90.00
_cell.angle_beta   90.00
_cell.angle_gamma   90.00
#
_symmetry.space_group_name_H-M   'P 1'
#
loop_
_entity.id
_entity.type
_entity.pdbx_description
1 polymer ?
#
loop_
_entity_poly.entity_id
_entity_poly.type
_entity_poly.pdbx_seq_one_letter_code
_entity_poly.pdbx_strand_id
1 'polypeptide(L)'
;MENASKALIIAGAIILAILIIALGMAVFNMASNPAQDAAASIESQAAQAFNSTFEPYIKTNITGSSVRSLYDAVRQNNVRNASDESMIITIDGVTAASDINTKRAAIQTGKRYDVTAEYSTSTGYITSITVTEAGSSSGGSGSGS
;
A
#
# COMPACT_ATOMS: atom_id res chain seq x y z
N MET A 1 63.52 1.66 -26.28
CA MET A 1 62.91 2.76 -25.58
C MET A 1 61.57 3.15 -26.17
N GLU A 2 61.46 3.27 -27.46
CA GLU A 2 60.16 3.63 -28.04
C GLU A 2 59.06 2.58 -27.74
N ASN A 3 59.40 1.33 -27.74
CA ASN A 3 58.43 0.28 -27.44
C ASN A 3 57.95 0.34 -26.00
N ALA A 4 58.80 0.68 -25.08
CA ALA A 4 58.42 0.81 -23.68
C ALA A 4 57.47 2.02 -23.48
N SER A 5 57.75 3.14 -24.14
CA SER A 5 56.88 4.32 -24.09
C SER A 5 55.54 4.04 -24.70
N LYS A 6 55.48 3.32 -25.82
CA LYS A 6 54.22 2.95 -26.45
C LYS A 6 53.42 1.99 -25.57
N ALA A 7 54.12 1.02 -24.95
CA ALA A 7 53.45 0.09 -24.04
C ALA A 7 52.90 0.84 -22.82
N LEU A 8 53.57 1.83 -22.29
CA LEU A 8 53.07 2.64 -21.20
C LEU A 8 51.87 3.45 -21.60
N ILE A 9 51.86 4.03 -22.80
CA ILE A 9 50.72 4.81 -23.29
C ILE A 9 49.50 3.90 -23.47
N ILE A 10 49.71 2.72 -24.05
CA ILE A 10 48.61 1.77 -24.23
C ILE A 10 48.06 1.32 -22.87
N ALA A 11 48.93 0.97 -21.95
CA ALA A 11 48.50 0.55 -20.61
C ALA A 11 47.76 1.66 -19.90
N GLY A 12 48.23 2.89 -19.98
CA GLY A 12 47.56 4.04 -19.41
C GLY A 12 46.21 4.33 -20.01
N ALA A 13 46.11 4.15 -21.34
CA ALA A 13 44.84 4.33 -22.03
C ALA A 13 43.81 3.29 -21.60
N ILE A 14 44.21 2.07 -21.42
CA ILE A 14 43.35 0.98 -20.95
C ILE A 14 42.87 1.25 -19.51
N ILE A 15 43.79 1.62 -18.66
CA ILE A 15 43.45 1.95 -17.26
C ILE A 15 42.47 3.13 -17.22
N LEU A 16 42.75 4.16 -18.01
CA LEU A 16 41.87 5.33 -18.08
C LEU A 16 40.46 4.95 -18.57
N ALA A 17 40.37 4.11 -19.59
CA ALA A 17 39.09 3.66 -20.11
C ALA A 17 38.29 2.88 -19.06
N ILE A 18 38.96 2.01 -18.31
CA ILE A 18 38.31 1.26 -17.23
C ILE A 18 37.83 2.20 -16.13
N LEU A 19 38.64 3.20 -15.78
CA LEU A 19 38.26 4.19 -14.76
C LEU A 19 37.05 4.99 -15.19
N ILE A 20 36.97 5.39 -16.45
CA ILE A 20 35.83 6.14 -16.97
C ILE A 20 34.56 5.29 -16.94
N ILE A 21 34.65 4.03 -17.35
CA ILE A 21 33.51 3.11 -17.31
C ILE A 21 33.04 2.87 -15.87
N ALA A 22 33.98 2.60 -14.98
CA ALA A 22 33.66 2.37 -13.58
C ALA A 22 33.02 3.59 -12.93
N LEU A 23 33.55 4.76 -13.23
CA LEU A 23 32.99 6.00 -12.71
C LEU A 23 31.60 6.28 -13.28
N GLY A 24 31.41 6.02 -14.57
CA GLY A 24 30.12 6.18 -15.22
C GLY A 24 29.06 5.28 -14.60
N MET A 25 29.41 4.04 -14.31
CA MET A 25 28.47 3.10 -13.66
C MET A 25 28.16 3.55 -12.23
N ALA A 26 29.16 4.03 -11.50
CA ALA A 26 28.95 4.50 -10.15
C ALA A 26 28.03 5.72 -10.12
N VAL A 27 28.25 6.67 -11.03
CA VAL A 27 27.41 7.87 -11.14
C VAL A 27 25.99 7.49 -11.57
N PHE A 28 25.86 6.56 -12.48
CA PHE A 28 24.54 6.09 -12.92
C PHE A 28 23.77 5.47 -11.76
N ASN A 29 24.43 4.62 -10.98
CA ASN A 29 23.80 3.99 -9.82
C ASN A 29 23.38 5.02 -8.78
N MET A 30 24.23 6.01 -8.53
CA MET A 30 23.90 7.08 -7.60
C MET A 30 22.74 7.93 -8.08
N ALA A 31 22.67 8.19 -9.38
CA ALA A 31 21.59 8.97 -9.95
C ALA A 31 20.29 8.17 -9.96
N SER A 32 20.35 6.86 -10.20
CA SER A 32 19.17 6.02 -10.22
C SER A 32 18.55 5.82 -8.84
N ASN A 33 19.39 5.63 -7.83
CA ASN A 33 18.90 5.38 -6.47
C ASN A 33 18.06 6.53 -5.90
N PRO A 34 18.50 7.80 -5.97
CA PRO A 34 17.66 8.90 -5.51
C PRO A 34 16.33 9.00 -6.23
N ALA A 35 16.31 8.72 -7.52
CA ALA A 35 15.07 8.75 -8.30
C ALA A 35 14.11 7.67 -7.85
N GLN A 36 14.61 6.47 -7.59
CA GLN A 36 13.79 5.37 -7.09
C GLN A 36 13.28 5.65 -5.69
N ASP A 37 14.11 6.19 -4.82
CA ASP A 37 13.71 6.54 -3.47
C ASP A 37 12.63 7.62 -3.48
N ALA A 38 12.75 8.61 -4.35
CA ALA A 38 11.74 9.65 -4.48
C ALA A 38 10.42 9.09 -4.98
N ALA A 39 10.45 8.20 -5.97
CA ALA A 39 9.24 7.56 -6.48
C ALA A 39 8.58 6.68 -5.41
N ALA A 40 9.37 5.91 -4.69
CA ALA A 40 8.86 5.07 -3.61
C ALA A 40 8.26 5.92 -2.48
N SER A 41 8.87 7.07 -2.16
CA SER A 41 8.35 7.99 -1.17
C SER A 41 7.00 8.56 -1.59
N ILE A 42 6.85 8.92 -2.85
CA ILE A 42 5.60 9.46 -3.37
C ILE A 42 4.50 8.39 -3.30
N GLU A 43 4.81 7.17 -3.69
CA GLU A 43 3.85 6.06 -3.60
C GLU A 43 3.46 5.79 -2.15
N SER A 44 4.42 5.81 -1.25
CA SER A 44 4.16 5.64 0.17
C SER A 44 3.27 6.74 0.72
N GLN A 45 3.53 7.98 0.35
CA GLN A 45 2.71 9.10 0.78
C GLN A 45 1.29 9.02 0.23
N ALA A 46 1.16 8.62 -1.02
CA ALA A 46 -0.16 8.43 -1.63
C ALA A 46 -0.94 7.32 -0.92
N ALA A 47 -0.27 6.22 -0.60
CA ALA A 47 -0.89 5.13 0.14
C ALA A 47 -1.29 5.57 1.54
N GLN A 48 -0.45 6.32 2.23
CA GLN A 48 -0.77 6.84 3.55
C GLN A 48 -1.96 7.78 3.51
N ALA A 49 -2.02 8.67 2.52
CA ALA A 49 -3.14 9.60 2.36
C ALA A 49 -4.43 8.85 2.08
N PHE A 50 -4.39 7.87 1.21
CA PHE A 50 -5.54 7.03 0.89
C PHE A 50 -6.00 6.26 2.12
N ASN A 51 -5.07 5.59 2.79
CA ASN A 51 -5.38 4.74 3.94
C ASN A 51 -5.84 5.56 5.14
N SER A 52 -5.37 6.79 5.29
CA SER A 52 -5.71 7.62 6.43
C SER A 52 -7.21 7.90 6.57
N THR A 53 -7.94 7.81 5.46
CA THR A 53 -9.40 7.94 5.48
C THR A 53 -10.05 6.78 6.24
N PHE A 54 -9.44 5.61 6.21
CA PHE A 54 -10.01 4.38 6.77
C PHE A 54 -9.35 3.93 8.06
N GLU A 55 -8.10 4.30 8.29
CA GLU A 55 -7.34 3.87 9.47
C GLU A 55 -8.01 4.17 10.81
N PRO A 56 -8.68 5.31 11.00
CA PRO A 56 -9.36 5.57 12.28
C PRO A 56 -10.42 4.53 12.61
N TYR A 57 -10.91 3.81 11.62
CA TYR A 57 -11.94 2.77 11.81
C TYR A 57 -11.34 1.38 11.96
N ILE A 58 -10.06 1.21 11.63
CA ILE A 58 -9.41 -0.11 11.68
C ILE A 58 -8.88 -0.33 13.08
N LYS A 59 -9.77 -0.74 13.94
CA LYS A 59 -9.50 -0.93 15.37
C LYS A 59 -10.40 -2.03 15.88
N THR A 60 -10.15 -2.43 17.12
CA THR A 60 -11.03 -3.33 17.83
C THR A 60 -11.99 -2.54 18.69
N ASN A 61 -13.13 -3.13 18.97
CA ASN A 61 -14.11 -2.60 19.92
C ASN A 61 -14.59 -1.19 19.58
N ILE A 62 -14.91 -0.93 18.31
CA ILE A 62 -15.48 0.36 17.90
C ILE A 62 -17.00 0.29 17.87
N THR A 63 -17.65 1.45 17.93
CA THR A 63 -19.11 1.51 17.95
C THR A 63 -19.70 1.15 16.58
N GLY A 64 -20.92 0.65 16.60
CA GLY A 64 -21.65 0.39 15.35
C GLY A 64 -21.83 1.64 14.51
N SER A 65 -22.00 2.81 15.13
CA SER A 65 -22.07 4.09 14.42
C SER A 65 -20.80 4.36 13.63
N SER A 66 -19.64 4.12 14.22
CA SER A 66 -18.35 4.27 13.55
C SER A 66 -18.23 3.29 12.39
N VAL A 67 -18.69 2.06 12.57
CA VAL A 67 -18.67 1.05 11.52
C VAL A 67 -19.56 1.48 10.34
N ARG A 68 -20.72 2.02 10.62
CA ARG A 68 -21.58 2.56 9.55
C ARG A 68 -20.90 3.68 8.78
N SER A 69 -20.18 4.56 9.48
CA SER A 69 -19.38 5.59 8.82
C SER A 69 -18.28 5.00 7.95
N LEU A 70 -17.67 3.90 8.40
CA LEU A 70 -16.69 3.18 7.60
C LEU A 70 -17.31 2.62 6.31
N TYR A 71 -18.47 2.00 6.40
CA TYR A 71 -19.16 1.51 5.21
C TYR A 71 -19.47 2.65 4.24
N ASP A 72 -19.89 3.80 4.75
CA ASP A 72 -20.14 4.97 3.92
C ASP A 72 -18.85 5.47 3.25
N ALA A 73 -17.74 5.49 3.98
CA ALA A 73 -16.45 5.91 3.44
C ALA A 73 -15.98 4.98 2.33
N VAL A 74 -16.11 3.67 2.54
CA VAL A 74 -15.74 2.67 1.53
C VAL A 74 -16.63 2.80 0.30
N ARG A 75 -17.92 2.95 0.51
CA ARG A 75 -18.88 3.12 -0.59
C ARG A 75 -18.55 4.34 -1.43
N GLN A 76 -18.31 5.48 -0.78
CA GLN A 76 -17.95 6.71 -1.49
C GLN A 76 -16.62 6.54 -2.24
N ASN A 77 -15.67 5.88 -1.62
CA ASN A 77 -14.39 5.61 -2.28
C ASN A 77 -14.59 4.76 -3.53
N ASN A 78 -15.35 3.69 -3.43
CA ASN A 78 -15.56 2.78 -4.56
C ASN A 78 -16.34 3.44 -5.69
N VAL A 79 -17.30 4.29 -5.37
CA VAL A 79 -18.04 5.05 -6.39
C VAL A 79 -17.13 6.06 -7.08
N ARG A 80 -16.29 6.75 -6.30
CA ARG A 80 -15.38 7.78 -6.82
C ARG A 80 -14.29 7.19 -7.69
N ASN A 81 -13.82 6.00 -7.33
CA ASN A 81 -12.71 5.33 -8.01
C ASN A 81 -13.16 4.14 -8.83
N ALA A 82 -14.38 4.15 -9.34
CA ALA A 82 -14.96 3.01 -10.06
C ALA A 82 -14.15 2.60 -11.28
N SER A 83 -13.38 3.51 -11.85
CA SER A 83 -12.55 3.22 -13.01
C SER A 83 -11.13 2.76 -12.67
N ASP A 84 -10.78 2.75 -11.40
CA ASP A 84 -9.42 2.37 -10.95
C ASP A 84 -9.52 1.23 -9.94
N GLU A 85 -9.35 0.02 -10.42
CA GLU A 85 -9.47 -1.18 -9.59
C GLU A 85 -8.48 -1.20 -8.43
N SER A 86 -7.33 -0.55 -8.58
CA SER A 86 -6.33 -0.54 -7.51
C SER A 86 -6.79 0.23 -6.29
N MET A 87 -7.78 1.09 -6.43
CA MET A 87 -8.32 1.90 -5.35
C MET A 87 -9.68 1.40 -4.84
N ILE A 88 -10.19 0.33 -5.39
CA ILE A 88 -11.43 -0.29 -4.93
C ILE A 88 -11.15 -1.11 -3.68
N ILE A 89 -11.99 -0.95 -2.68
CA ILE A 89 -11.88 -1.69 -1.42
C ILE A 89 -13.01 -2.70 -1.35
N THR A 90 -12.66 -3.93 -1.02
CA THR A 90 -13.64 -4.97 -0.70
C THR A 90 -13.93 -4.89 0.79
N ILE A 91 -15.19 -4.69 1.16
CA ILE A 91 -15.59 -4.68 2.57
C ILE A 91 -16.57 -5.82 2.80
N ASP A 92 -16.21 -6.73 3.68
CA ASP A 92 -16.99 -7.94 3.98
C ASP A 92 -17.38 -8.70 2.70
N GLY A 93 -16.46 -8.75 1.74
CA GLY A 93 -16.64 -9.51 0.51
C GLY A 93 -17.42 -8.80 -0.59
N VAL A 94 -17.80 -7.55 -0.41
CA VAL A 94 -18.57 -6.79 -1.42
C VAL A 94 -17.87 -5.50 -1.79
N THR A 95 -18.10 -5.04 -3.02
CA THR A 95 -17.53 -3.80 -3.54
C THR A 95 -18.58 -2.85 -4.08
N ALA A 96 -19.74 -3.35 -4.51
CA ALA A 96 -20.78 -2.55 -5.10
C ALA A 96 -21.48 -1.69 -4.04
N ALA A 97 -21.82 -0.45 -4.41
CA ALA A 97 -22.46 0.49 -3.49
C ALA A 97 -23.76 -0.08 -2.89
N SER A 98 -24.56 -0.76 -3.69
CA SER A 98 -25.82 -1.35 -3.21
C SER A 98 -25.56 -2.45 -2.18
N ASP A 99 -24.55 -3.28 -2.40
CA ASP A 99 -24.21 -4.37 -1.48
C ASP A 99 -23.61 -3.81 -0.19
N ILE A 100 -22.81 -2.76 -0.29
CA ILE A 100 -22.25 -2.07 0.87
C ILE A 100 -23.36 -1.48 1.71
N ASN A 101 -24.35 -0.86 1.08
CA ASN A 101 -25.51 -0.33 1.80
C ASN A 101 -26.28 -1.41 2.54
N THR A 102 -26.42 -2.59 1.93
CA THR A 102 -27.06 -3.71 2.58
C THR A 102 -26.30 -4.18 3.82
N LYS A 103 -24.98 -4.28 3.71
CA LYS A 103 -24.13 -4.63 4.84
C LYS A 103 -24.20 -3.56 5.94
N ARG A 104 -24.18 -2.30 5.54
CA ARG A 104 -24.28 -1.18 6.48
C ARG A 104 -25.58 -1.24 7.28
N ALA A 105 -26.68 -1.55 6.62
CA ALA A 105 -27.97 -1.61 7.28
C ALA A 105 -28.03 -2.75 8.33
N ALA A 106 -27.23 -3.77 8.17
CA ALA A 106 -27.16 -4.87 9.13
C ALA A 106 -26.33 -4.52 10.39
N ILE A 107 -25.57 -3.45 10.36
CA ILE A 107 -24.77 -3.01 11.50
C ILE A 107 -25.65 -2.39 12.56
N GLN A 108 -25.52 -2.85 13.78
CA GLN A 108 -26.31 -2.36 14.91
C GLN A 108 -25.50 -1.32 15.70
N THR A 109 -26.07 -0.13 15.85
CA THR A 109 -25.36 0.97 16.52
C THR A 109 -25.11 0.71 18.00
N GLY A 110 -25.89 -0.15 18.62
CA GLY A 110 -25.71 -0.49 20.02
C GLY A 110 -24.66 -1.55 20.30
N LYS A 111 -24.06 -2.11 19.24
CA LYS A 111 -23.05 -3.15 19.37
C LYS A 111 -21.66 -2.61 19.08
N ARG A 112 -20.66 -3.40 19.47
CA ARG A 112 -19.26 -3.10 19.20
C ARG A 112 -18.74 -4.06 18.12
N TYR A 113 -17.76 -3.60 17.39
CA TYR A 113 -17.22 -4.35 16.26
C TYR A 113 -15.69 -4.26 16.24
N ASP A 114 -15.08 -5.27 15.65
CA ASP A 114 -13.65 -5.28 15.38
C ASP A 114 -13.47 -5.15 13.87
N VAL A 115 -12.56 -4.27 13.47
CA VAL A 115 -12.29 -4.00 12.07
C VAL A 115 -10.84 -4.32 11.78
N THR A 116 -10.62 -5.13 10.76
CA THR A 116 -9.28 -5.47 10.29
C THR A 116 -9.17 -5.12 8.80
N ALA A 117 -7.96 -4.89 8.34
CA ALA A 117 -7.72 -4.54 6.95
C ALA A 117 -6.55 -5.31 6.39
N GLU A 118 -6.60 -5.57 5.09
CA GLU A 118 -5.49 -6.12 4.34
C GLU A 118 -4.99 -5.06 3.38
N TYR A 119 -3.70 -5.06 3.14
CA TYR A 119 -3.03 -4.07 2.32
C TYR A 119 -2.38 -4.74 1.13
N SER A 120 -2.36 -4.04 0.00
CA SER A 120 -1.62 -4.51 -1.16
C SER A 120 -0.13 -4.49 -0.86
N THR A 121 0.57 -5.57 -1.18
CA THR A 121 2.03 -5.63 -1.02
C THR A 121 2.75 -4.81 -2.09
N SER A 122 2.09 -4.49 -3.19
CA SER A 122 2.69 -3.73 -4.27
C SER A 122 2.44 -2.23 -4.16
N THR A 123 1.27 -1.81 -3.69
CA THR A 123 0.91 -0.39 -3.63
C THR A 123 0.84 0.16 -2.21
N GLY A 124 0.61 -0.71 -1.23
CA GLY A 124 0.38 -0.29 0.14
C GLY A 124 -1.04 0.21 0.42
N TYR A 125 -1.89 0.28 -0.58
CA TYR A 125 -3.29 0.68 -0.39
C TYR A 125 -4.07 -0.42 0.33
N ILE A 126 -5.06 -0.01 1.11
CA ILE A 126 -6.02 -0.95 1.69
C ILE A 126 -6.80 -1.59 0.55
N THR A 127 -6.84 -2.92 0.52
CA THR A 127 -7.57 -3.65 -0.52
C THR A 127 -8.81 -4.33 0.03
N SER A 128 -8.81 -4.69 1.30
CA SER A 128 -9.91 -5.43 1.90
C SER A 128 -10.08 -5.01 3.35
N ILE A 129 -11.33 -4.88 3.77
CA ILE A 129 -11.68 -4.58 5.15
C ILE A 129 -12.68 -5.64 5.60
N THR A 130 -12.47 -6.17 6.79
CA THR A 130 -13.37 -7.14 7.40
C THR A 130 -13.90 -6.58 8.70
N VAL A 131 -15.20 -6.67 8.89
CA VAL A 131 -15.88 -6.21 10.10
C VAL A 131 -16.51 -7.42 10.77
N THR A 132 -16.15 -7.63 12.03
CA THR A 132 -16.74 -8.71 12.82
C THR A 132 -17.28 -8.15 14.12
N GLU A 133 -18.35 -8.77 14.65
CA GLU A 133 -18.91 -8.30 15.91
C GLU A 133 -17.93 -8.58 17.04
N ALA A 134 -17.63 -7.57 17.84
CA ALA A 134 -16.69 -7.71 18.95
C ALA A 134 -17.29 -8.66 19.99
N GLY A 135 -16.45 -9.50 20.53
CA GLY A 135 -16.89 -10.51 21.48
C GLY A 135 -17.35 -11.77 20.83
N SER A 136 -17.58 -11.77 19.50
CA SER A 136 -17.85 -12.97 18.79
C SER A 136 -16.55 -13.61 18.41
N SER A 137 -16.40 -14.82 18.68
CA SER A 137 -15.23 -15.49 18.25
C SER A 137 -15.31 -15.73 16.79
N SER A 138 -14.39 -15.22 16.07
CA SER A 138 -14.39 -15.53 14.68
C SER A 138 -14.13 -16.96 14.50
N GLY A 139 -13.51 -17.54 15.41
CA GLY A 139 -13.35 -18.92 15.37
C GLY A 139 -14.58 -19.54 15.80
N GLY A 140 -15.44 -18.86 16.06
CA GLY A 140 -16.64 -19.37 16.28
C GLY A 140 -16.58 -20.07 17.49
N SER A 141 -15.80 -20.13 18.01
CA SER A 141 -15.82 -20.89 19.01
C SER A 141 -16.86 -20.54 19.80
N GLY A 142 -17.48 -19.93 19.48
CA GLY A 142 -18.60 -19.80 20.03
C GLY A 142 -18.49 -19.94 21.38
N SER A 143 -17.80 -20.43 21.60
CA SER A 143 -17.63 -20.56 22.78
C SER A 143 -18.08 -19.47 23.44
N GLY A 144 -18.14 -18.83 22.95
CA GLY A 144 -18.46 -17.91 23.54
C GLY A 144 -19.27 -17.79 24.35
N SER A 145 -19.28 -18.34 24.12
CA SER A 145 -20.02 -18.11 24.75
C SER A 145 -20.13 -17.56 25.25
#